data_1577ab3e745db6482a582eacc40eeafb
#
_entry.id   1577ab3e745db6482a582eacc40eeafb
#
_cell.length_a   1.000
_cell.length_b   1.000
_cell.length_c   1.000
_cell.angle_alpha   90.00
_cell.angle_beta   90.00
_cell.angle_gamma   90.00
#
_symmetry.space_group_name_H-M   'P 1'
#
loop_
_entity.id
_entity.type
_entity.pdbx_description
1 polymer ?
#
loop_
_entity_poly.entity_id
_entity_poly.type
_entity_poly.pdbx_seq_one_letter_code
_entity_poly.pdbx_strand_id
1 'polypeptide(L)'
;MSFEVGKQALDFLIQNSGKRRNLEVDFFGGEPLMNFQVVKDLVAYARSIEKEKGKNFRFTLTTNGVLVDDDVIEWANRECSNVVLSLDGRKEIHDRFRVDYAGKGSFDKIVPKFQKLVKARNGKNYYMRGTFTHYNPDFLEDIKVMLDLGFNELSMEPVVCNKNDKTYLNSEDIKIVLKQYEDLAILMDKKNKEGKPFTFYHYMIDLKDGPCIYKRISGCGSGTEYMACTPRGDLYPCHQF
;
A
#
# COMPACT_ATOMS: atom_id res chain seq x y z
N MET A 1 5.73 15.53 -9.60
CA MET A 1 6.45 16.29 -8.54
C MET A 1 7.84 16.59 -9.05
N SER A 2 8.35 17.82 -8.86
CA SER A 2 9.76 18.12 -9.08
C SER A 2 10.59 17.72 -7.88
N PHE A 3 11.92 17.66 -8.05
CA PHE A 3 12.83 17.42 -6.93
C PHE A 3 12.71 18.50 -5.85
N GLU A 4 12.58 19.76 -6.24
CA GLU A 4 12.49 20.90 -5.33
C GLU A 4 11.26 20.82 -4.43
N VAL A 5 10.10 20.48 -5.01
CA VAL A 5 8.85 20.30 -4.25
C VAL A 5 8.98 19.12 -3.27
N GLY A 6 9.51 17.99 -3.73
CA GLY A 6 9.71 16.82 -2.87
C GLY A 6 10.72 17.09 -1.76
N LYS A 7 11.79 17.82 -2.05
CA LYS A 7 12.78 18.27 -1.05
C LYS A 7 12.11 19.15 0.01
N GLN A 8 11.31 20.14 -0.39
CA GLN A 8 10.58 20.99 0.56
C GLN A 8 9.62 20.18 1.44
N ALA A 9 8.95 19.15 0.89
CA ALA A 9 8.09 18.26 1.66
C ALA A 9 8.89 17.44 2.71
N LEU A 10 10.08 16.94 2.36
CA LEU A 10 10.97 16.26 3.32
C LEU A 10 11.49 17.21 4.40
N ASP A 11 11.89 18.43 4.03
CA ASP A 11 12.33 19.45 4.97
C ASP A 11 11.20 19.84 5.94
N PHE A 12 9.97 19.98 5.43
CA PHE A 12 8.78 20.23 6.24
C PHE A 12 8.52 19.07 7.22
N LEU A 13 8.61 17.81 6.76
CA LEU A 13 8.47 16.64 7.62
C LEU A 13 9.50 16.64 8.74
N ILE A 14 10.77 16.91 8.45
CA ILE A 14 11.83 17.00 9.46
C ILE A 14 11.53 18.10 10.47
N GLN A 15 11.20 19.29 10.00
CA GLN A 15 10.94 20.47 10.84
C GLN A 15 9.76 20.23 11.81
N ASN A 16 8.72 19.53 11.36
CA ASN A 16 7.52 19.30 12.15
C ASN A 16 7.52 17.97 12.94
N SER A 17 8.54 17.13 12.76
CA SER A 17 8.63 15.84 13.44
C SER A 17 9.08 15.92 14.91
N GLY A 18 9.53 17.09 15.38
CA GLY A 18 10.00 17.29 16.75
C GLY A 18 11.09 16.28 17.13
N LYS A 19 10.89 15.56 18.24
CA LYS A 19 11.83 14.54 18.74
C LYS A 19 11.69 13.17 18.09
N ARG A 20 10.74 12.96 17.18
CA ARG A 20 10.57 11.67 16.48
C ARG A 20 11.80 11.38 15.63
N ARG A 21 12.45 10.26 15.90
CA ARG A 21 13.63 9.82 15.16
C ARG A 21 13.26 9.16 13.83
N ASN A 22 12.28 8.24 13.86
CA ASN A 22 11.86 7.50 12.67
C ASN A 22 10.80 8.28 11.92
N LEU A 23 11.06 8.53 10.64
CA LEU A 23 10.15 9.22 9.74
C LEU A 23 9.82 8.29 8.57
N GLU A 24 8.55 8.20 8.22
CA GLU A 24 8.08 7.35 7.13
C GLU A 24 7.68 8.21 5.94
N VAL A 25 8.10 7.80 4.77
CA VAL A 25 7.81 8.45 3.49
C VAL A 25 7.31 7.40 2.52
N ASP A 26 6.07 7.55 2.05
CA ASP A 26 5.48 6.69 1.03
C ASP A 26 5.46 7.43 -0.32
N PHE A 27 6.15 6.89 -1.30
CA PHE A 27 6.04 7.30 -2.69
C PHE A 27 4.78 6.68 -3.27
N PHE A 28 3.73 7.50 -3.32
CA PHE A 28 2.37 7.13 -3.66
C PHE A 28 1.79 8.05 -4.76
N GLY A 29 0.54 7.82 -5.14
CA GLY A 29 -0.24 8.63 -6.08
C GLY A 29 0.10 8.34 -7.54
N GLY A 30 -0.82 8.42 -8.47
CA GLY A 30 -0.62 8.03 -9.86
C GLY A 30 0.24 6.76 -10.01
N GLU A 31 1.49 6.93 -10.45
CA GLU A 31 2.51 5.88 -10.46
C GLU A 31 3.90 6.50 -10.22
N PRO A 32 4.55 6.27 -9.06
CA PRO A 32 5.84 6.88 -8.73
C PRO A 32 6.96 6.53 -9.72
N LEU A 33 6.91 5.32 -10.28
CA LEU A 33 7.93 4.86 -11.23
C LEU A 33 7.93 5.63 -12.56
N MET A 34 6.87 6.38 -12.86
CA MET A 34 6.88 7.31 -14.02
C MET A 34 7.86 8.47 -13.83
N ASN A 35 8.24 8.77 -12.59
CA ASN A 35 9.24 9.80 -12.26
C ASN A 35 10.32 9.24 -11.34
N PHE A 36 10.79 8.05 -11.67
CA PHE A 36 11.66 7.24 -10.79
C PHE A 36 12.98 7.93 -10.46
N GLN A 37 13.52 8.75 -11.38
CA GLN A 37 14.75 9.49 -11.08
C GLN A 37 14.55 10.46 -9.92
N VAL A 38 13.45 11.21 -9.89
CA VAL A 38 13.14 12.10 -8.75
C VAL A 38 12.94 11.32 -7.46
N VAL A 39 12.32 10.14 -7.49
CA VAL A 39 12.21 9.27 -6.31
C VAL A 39 13.59 8.92 -5.77
N LYS A 40 14.52 8.50 -6.66
CA LYS A 40 15.90 8.17 -6.28
C LYS A 40 16.64 9.38 -5.70
N ASP A 41 16.50 10.54 -6.31
CA ASP A 41 17.16 11.77 -5.87
C ASP A 41 16.65 12.24 -4.50
N LEU A 42 15.34 12.11 -4.23
CA LEU A 42 14.75 12.42 -2.94
C LEU A 42 15.22 11.47 -1.83
N VAL A 43 15.33 10.18 -2.14
CA VAL A 43 15.90 9.20 -1.19
C VAL A 43 17.35 9.53 -0.91
N ALA A 44 18.15 9.80 -1.92
CA ALA A 44 19.56 10.19 -1.75
C ALA A 44 19.69 11.48 -0.90
N TYR A 45 18.86 12.48 -1.15
CA TYR A 45 18.81 13.69 -0.34
C TYR A 45 18.48 13.37 1.13
N ALA A 46 17.41 12.62 1.39
CA ALA A 46 17.04 12.26 2.75
C ALA A 46 18.17 11.53 3.49
N ARG A 47 18.79 10.53 2.82
CA ARG A 47 19.94 9.79 3.37
C ARG A 47 21.12 10.72 3.71
N SER A 48 21.39 11.73 2.87
CA SER A 48 22.51 12.65 3.09
C SER A 48 22.38 13.49 4.36
N ILE A 49 21.15 13.78 4.80
CA ILE A 49 20.87 14.64 5.95
C ILE A 49 20.47 13.89 7.22
N GLU A 50 20.22 12.57 7.15
CA GLU A 50 19.76 11.74 8.29
C GLU A 50 20.63 11.92 9.53
N LYS A 51 21.95 11.85 9.38
CA LYS A 51 22.90 11.94 10.49
C LYS A 51 22.88 13.31 11.13
N GLU A 52 22.95 14.37 10.33
CA GLU A 52 22.93 15.76 10.79
C GLU A 52 21.63 16.09 11.54
N LYS A 53 20.50 15.67 11.01
CA LYS A 53 19.17 15.95 11.58
C LYS A 53 18.77 14.97 12.69
N GLY A 54 19.56 13.94 12.98
CA GLY A 54 19.25 12.89 13.96
C GLY A 54 17.99 12.08 13.59
N LYS A 55 17.71 11.93 12.31
CA LYS A 55 16.53 11.24 11.76
C LYS A 55 16.92 9.90 11.14
N ASN A 56 15.94 9.05 10.95
CA ASN A 56 16.03 7.77 10.24
C ASN A 56 14.81 7.63 9.35
N PHE A 57 15.00 7.75 8.04
CA PHE A 57 13.91 7.62 7.07
C PHE A 57 13.64 6.17 6.72
N ARG A 58 12.36 5.81 6.71
CA ARG A 58 11.85 4.53 6.19
C ARG A 58 10.99 4.84 4.97
N PHE A 59 11.42 4.31 3.83
CA PHE A 59 10.72 4.54 2.56
C PHE A 59 9.82 3.37 2.23
N THR A 60 8.62 3.69 1.75
CA THR A 60 7.68 2.77 1.11
C THR A 60 7.52 3.18 -0.36
N LEU A 61 7.46 2.19 -1.24
CA LEU A 61 7.11 2.38 -2.65
C LEU A 61 5.79 1.69 -2.92
N THR A 62 4.77 2.46 -3.32
CA THR A 62 3.47 1.94 -3.75
C THR A 62 3.38 2.00 -5.28
N THR A 63 3.24 0.85 -5.94
CA THR A 63 3.28 0.79 -7.41
C THR A 63 2.19 -0.10 -8.01
N ASN A 64 1.74 0.25 -9.21
CA ASN A 64 0.87 -0.58 -10.04
C ASN A 64 1.63 -1.71 -10.78
N GLY A 65 2.95 -1.77 -10.68
CA GLY A 65 3.79 -2.84 -11.21
C GLY A 65 4.14 -2.77 -12.69
N VAL A 66 3.49 -1.92 -13.46
CA VAL A 66 3.69 -1.89 -14.93
C VAL A 66 5.13 -1.58 -15.31
N LEU A 67 5.76 -0.65 -14.58
CA LEU A 67 7.14 -0.19 -14.81
C LEU A 67 8.18 -0.92 -13.95
N VAL A 68 7.80 -1.90 -13.14
CA VAL A 68 8.76 -2.69 -12.37
C VAL A 68 9.66 -3.48 -13.33
N ASP A 69 10.97 -3.34 -13.15
CA ASP A 69 12.05 -4.05 -13.82
C ASP A 69 13.15 -4.43 -12.81
N ASP A 70 14.27 -4.91 -13.27
CA ASP A 70 15.36 -5.37 -12.41
C ASP A 70 16.02 -4.22 -11.65
N ASP A 71 16.16 -3.06 -12.26
CA ASP A 71 16.73 -1.87 -11.62
C ASP A 71 15.83 -1.38 -10.48
N VAL A 72 14.52 -1.36 -10.70
CA VAL A 72 13.53 -1.03 -9.66
C VAL A 72 13.57 -2.03 -8.52
N ILE A 73 13.65 -3.33 -8.81
CA ILE A 73 13.73 -4.39 -7.81
C ILE A 73 14.98 -4.24 -6.95
N GLU A 74 16.14 -4.05 -7.56
CA GLU A 74 17.39 -3.87 -6.84
C GLU A 74 17.36 -2.62 -5.96
N TRP A 75 16.93 -1.49 -6.51
CA TRP A 75 16.82 -0.24 -5.79
C TRP A 75 15.82 -0.33 -4.62
N ALA A 76 14.63 -0.87 -4.85
CA ALA A 76 13.62 -1.02 -3.80
C ALA A 76 14.11 -1.95 -2.66
N ASN A 77 14.86 -3.00 -3.00
CA ASN A 77 15.45 -3.88 -2.00
C ASN A 77 16.56 -3.22 -1.18
N ARG A 78 17.26 -2.25 -1.74
CA ARG A 78 18.29 -1.50 -1.03
C ARG A 78 17.71 -0.38 -0.17
N GLU A 79 16.78 0.41 -0.71
CA GLU A 79 16.34 1.67 -0.12
C GLU A 79 15.00 1.58 0.62
N CYS A 80 14.07 0.71 0.17
CA CYS A 80 12.73 0.67 0.73
C CYS A 80 12.61 -0.34 1.87
N SER A 81 12.14 0.12 3.01
CA SER A 81 11.75 -0.73 4.14
C SER A 81 10.51 -1.58 3.80
N ASN A 82 9.63 -1.05 2.96
CA ASN A 82 8.41 -1.71 2.53
C ASN A 82 8.10 -1.44 1.06
N VAL A 83 7.38 -2.36 0.39
CA VAL A 83 6.79 -2.14 -0.94
C VAL A 83 5.32 -2.55 -0.93
N VAL A 84 4.48 -1.73 -1.53
CA VAL A 84 3.04 -1.97 -1.69
C VAL A 84 2.76 -2.24 -3.16
N LEU A 85 2.20 -3.41 -3.44
CA LEU A 85 1.99 -3.91 -4.78
C LEU A 85 0.49 -3.95 -5.08
N SER A 86 0.03 -3.12 -6.03
CA SER A 86 -1.39 -2.97 -6.32
C SER A 86 -1.92 -4.14 -7.14
N LEU A 87 -2.68 -5.03 -6.51
CA LEU A 87 -3.34 -6.17 -7.14
C LEU A 87 -4.71 -6.41 -6.51
N ASP A 88 -5.76 -6.46 -7.32
CA ASP A 88 -7.14 -6.57 -6.82
C ASP A 88 -7.66 -8.03 -6.76
N GLY A 89 -6.79 -9.03 -6.95
CA GLY A 89 -7.12 -10.45 -6.86
C GLY A 89 -7.39 -11.11 -8.19
N ARG A 90 -8.62 -11.56 -8.44
CA ARG A 90 -9.01 -12.22 -9.70
C ARG A 90 -8.72 -11.35 -10.92
N LYS A 91 -8.27 -11.98 -12.01
CA LYS A 91 -7.88 -11.28 -13.23
C LYS A 91 -8.99 -10.40 -13.78
N GLU A 92 -10.22 -10.91 -13.85
CA GLU A 92 -11.38 -10.19 -14.38
C GLU A 92 -11.76 -8.97 -13.52
N ILE A 93 -11.52 -9.03 -12.21
CA ILE A 93 -11.73 -7.91 -11.29
C ILE A 93 -10.62 -6.89 -11.48
N HIS A 94 -9.37 -7.34 -11.44
CA HIS A 94 -8.21 -6.46 -11.62
C HIS A 94 -8.26 -5.75 -12.97
N ASP A 95 -8.45 -6.49 -14.05
CA ASP A 95 -8.44 -5.97 -15.42
C ASP A 95 -9.67 -5.09 -15.75
N ARG A 96 -10.72 -5.12 -14.92
CA ARG A 96 -11.85 -4.18 -15.03
C ARG A 96 -11.45 -2.74 -14.73
N PHE A 97 -10.56 -2.54 -13.76
CA PHE A 97 -10.22 -1.22 -13.24
C PHE A 97 -8.79 -0.79 -13.57
N ARG A 98 -7.88 -1.75 -13.76
CA ARG A 98 -6.45 -1.47 -13.99
C ARG A 98 -6.07 -1.83 -15.42
N VAL A 99 -6.42 -0.93 -16.30
CA VAL A 99 -6.13 -1.02 -17.74
C VAL A 99 -5.01 -0.09 -18.15
N ASP A 100 -4.32 -0.42 -19.22
CA ASP A 100 -3.38 0.47 -19.89
C ASP A 100 -4.10 1.52 -20.78
N TYR A 101 -3.35 2.41 -21.41
CA TYR A 101 -3.90 3.43 -22.31
C TYR A 101 -4.65 2.87 -23.53
N ALA A 102 -4.42 1.60 -23.87
CA ALA A 102 -5.15 0.90 -24.93
C ALA A 102 -6.41 0.18 -24.42
N GLY A 103 -6.73 0.31 -23.12
CA GLY A 103 -7.86 -0.37 -22.49
C GLY A 103 -7.62 -1.85 -22.21
N LYS A 104 -6.37 -2.32 -22.32
CA LYS A 104 -6.01 -3.73 -22.04
C LYS A 104 -5.65 -3.88 -20.57
N GLY A 105 -6.18 -4.94 -19.94
CA GLY A 105 -5.88 -5.28 -18.55
C GLY A 105 -4.39 -5.51 -18.27
N SER A 106 -3.98 -5.22 -17.05
CA SER A 106 -2.57 -5.25 -16.65
C SER A 106 -2.16 -6.52 -15.88
N PHE A 107 -3.11 -7.37 -15.48
CA PHE A 107 -2.87 -8.53 -14.62
C PHE A 107 -1.72 -9.44 -15.10
N ASP A 108 -1.81 -9.95 -16.34
CA ASP A 108 -0.81 -10.86 -16.89
C ASP A 108 0.58 -10.22 -17.00
N LYS A 109 0.63 -8.90 -17.13
CA LYS A 109 1.87 -8.12 -17.24
C LYS A 109 2.55 -7.95 -15.90
N ILE A 110 1.77 -7.71 -14.83
CA ILE A 110 2.33 -7.32 -13.53
C ILE A 110 2.57 -8.50 -12.59
N VAL A 111 1.75 -9.56 -12.62
CA VAL A 111 1.87 -10.70 -11.71
C VAL A 111 3.26 -11.33 -11.74
N PRO A 112 3.87 -11.65 -12.90
CA PRO A 112 5.22 -12.21 -12.92
C PRO A 112 6.28 -11.26 -12.34
N LYS A 113 6.10 -9.94 -12.51
CA LYS A 113 6.99 -8.93 -11.96
C LYS A 113 6.88 -8.84 -10.44
N PHE A 114 5.66 -8.91 -9.90
CA PHE A 114 5.42 -8.94 -8.46
C PHE A 114 5.99 -10.19 -7.82
N GLN A 115 5.81 -11.36 -8.44
CA GLN A 115 6.42 -12.60 -7.97
C GLN A 115 7.94 -12.51 -7.92
N LYS A 116 8.57 -11.93 -8.97
CA LYS A 116 10.02 -11.70 -9.02
C LYS A 116 10.46 -10.74 -7.92
N LEU A 117 9.76 -9.62 -7.73
CA LEU A 117 10.06 -8.64 -6.70
C LEU A 117 9.93 -9.25 -5.30
N VAL A 118 8.81 -9.90 -4.99
CA VAL A 118 8.57 -10.53 -3.68
C VAL A 118 9.64 -11.57 -3.36
N LYS A 119 9.98 -12.42 -4.33
CA LYS A 119 11.08 -13.39 -4.17
C LYS A 119 12.42 -12.69 -3.86
N ALA A 120 12.71 -11.60 -4.55
CA ALA A 120 13.95 -10.84 -4.36
C ALA A 120 13.96 -10.05 -3.02
N ARG A 121 12.78 -9.80 -2.39
CA ARG A 121 12.71 -9.19 -1.05
C ARG A 121 13.35 -10.03 0.04
N ASN A 122 13.42 -11.35 -0.13
CA ASN A 122 14.08 -12.27 0.80
C ASN A 122 13.70 -12.04 2.27
N GLY A 123 12.40 -11.99 2.57
CA GLY A 123 11.85 -11.75 3.91
C GLY A 123 11.72 -10.29 4.34
N LYS A 124 12.09 -9.32 3.50
CA LYS A 124 11.78 -7.90 3.76
C LYS A 124 10.30 -7.63 3.51
N ASN A 125 9.78 -6.60 4.21
CA ASN A 125 8.36 -6.27 4.18
C ASN A 125 7.86 -5.93 2.76
N TYR A 126 6.71 -6.47 2.45
CA TYR A 126 5.86 -6.10 1.31
C TYR A 126 4.41 -6.36 1.69
N TYR A 127 3.47 -5.81 0.96
CA TYR A 127 2.11 -6.34 0.93
C TYR A 127 1.41 -6.05 -0.40
N MET A 128 0.53 -7.00 -0.75
CA MET A 128 -0.39 -6.82 -1.86
C MET A 128 -1.54 -5.94 -1.37
N ARG A 129 -1.89 -4.91 -2.13
CA ARG A 129 -3.00 -4.03 -1.81
C ARG A 129 -4.02 -4.07 -2.93
N GLY A 130 -5.20 -4.61 -2.63
CA GLY A 130 -6.35 -4.63 -3.52
C GLY A 130 -7.48 -3.75 -3.02
N THR A 131 -8.49 -3.59 -3.87
CA THR A 131 -9.72 -2.86 -3.55
C THR A 131 -10.92 -3.73 -3.89
N PHE A 132 -11.88 -3.83 -2.97
CA PHE A 132 -13.16 -4.46 -3.26
C PHE A 132 -14.27 -3.42 -3.40
N THR A 133 -15.21 -3.73 -4.27
CA THR A 133 -16.27 -2.82 -4.73
C THR A 133 -17.60 -3.59 -4.83
N HIS A 134 -18.65 -2.92 -5.28
CA HIS A 134 -19.89 -3.59 -5.68
C HIS A 134 -19.69 -4.77 -6.66
N TYR A 135 -18.63 -4.75 -7.47
CA TYR A 135 -18.37 -5.82 -8.46
C TYR A 135 -17.67 -7.05 -7.87
N ASN A 136 -17.10 -6.94 -6.68
CA ASN A 136 -16.42 -8.03 -5.96
C ASN A 136 -16.64 -7.95 -4.44
N PRO A 137 -17.90 -7.90 -3.96
CA PRO A 137 -18.18 -7.93 -2.53
C PRO A 137 -17.75 -9.27 -1.89
N ASP A 138 -17.55 -10.30 -2.72
CA ASP A 138 -17.00 -11.63 -2.40
C ASP A 138 -15.46 -11.64 -2.39
N PHE A 139 -14.83 -10.60 -1.85
CA PHE A 139 -13.39 -10.33 -1.92
C PHE A 139 -12.48 -11.45 -1.37
N LEU A 140 -13.02 -12.39 -0.61
CA LEU A 140 -12.29 -13.58 -0.17
C LEU A 140 -11.81 -14.44 -1.35
N GLU A 141 -12.56 -14.46 -2.46
CA GLU A 141 -12.14 -15.17 -3.67
C GLU A 141 -10.91 -14.47 -4.30
N ASP A 142 -10.83 -13.15 -4.20
CA ASP A 142 -9.66 -12.38 -4.64
C ASP A 142 -8.44 -12.66 -3.77
N ILE A 143 -8.62 -12.77 -2.44
CA ILE A 143 -7.58 -13.17 -1.51
C ILE A 143 -7.06 -14.57 -1.82
N LYS A 144 -7.95 -15.54 -2.10
CA LYS A 144 -7.54 -16.91 -2.46
C LYS A 144 -6.66 -16.93 -3.70
N VAL A 145 -7.01 -16.15 -4.73
CA VAL A 145 -6.18 -16.02 -5.95
C VAL A 145 -4.80 -15.44 -5.59
N MET A 146 -4.71 -14.42 -4.75
CA MET A 146 -3.41 -13.87 -4.32
C MET A 146 -2.57 -14.92 -3.57
N LEU A 147 -3.20 -15.72 -2.71
CA LEU A 147 -2.52 -16.82 -2.01
C LEU A 147 -2.02 -17.91 -2.98
N ASP A 148 -2.83 -18.27 -3.97
CA ASP A 148 -2.45 -19.26 -5.00
C ASP A 148 -1.30 -18.75 -5.89
N LEU A 149 -1.19 -17.43 -6.08
CA LEU A 149 -0.06 -16.79 -6.76
C LEU A 149 1.20 -16.71 -5.88
N GLY A 150 1.12 -17.13 -4.62
CA GLY A 150 2.25 -17.20 -3.69
C GLY A 150 2.45 -15.92 -2.86
N PHE A 151 1.49 -15.02 -2.82
CA PHE A 151 1.54 -13.84 -1.97
C PHE A 151 0.87 -14.12 -0.61
N ASN A 152 1.54 -13.82 0.47
CA ASN A 152 1.08 -14.12 1.84
C ASN A 152 1.00 -12.90 2.77
N GLU A 153 1.30 -11.71 2.26
CA GLU A 153 1.14 -10.44 2.97
C GLU A 153 0.08 -9.61 2.22
N LEU A 154 -1.15 -9.53 2.76
CA LEU A 154 -2.32 -9.09 2.00
C LEU A 154 -3.09 -7.98 2.72
N SER A 155 -3.61 -7.04 1.92
CA SER A 155 -4.58 -6.03 2.32
C SER A 155 -5.63 -5.86 1.22
N MET A 156 -6.91 -5.80 1.61
CA MET A 156 -8.01 -5.48 0.70
C MET A 156 -8.87 -4.39 1.34
N GLU A 157 -8.96 -3.24 0.67
CA GLU A 157 -9.66 -2.07 1.18
C GLU A 157 -11.03 -1.91 0.51
N PRO A 158 -12.06 -1.46 1.23
CA PRO A 158 -13.31 -1.07 0.58
C PRO A 158 -13.09 0.15 -0.30
N VAL A 159 -13.78 0.19 -1.45
CA VAL A 159 -13.77 1.40 -2.28
C VAL A 159 -14.36 2.58 -1.52
N VAL A 160 -13.71 3.74 -1.62
CA VAL A 160 -14.23 5.01 -1.13
C VAL A 160 -14.70 5.82 -2.34
N CYS A 161 -16.00 5.99 -2.50
CA CYS A 161 -16.59 6.68 -3.64
C CYS A 161 -17.94 7.32 -3.29
N ASN A 162 -18.49 8.12 -4.21
CA ASN A 162 -19.82 8.70 -4.07
C ASN A 162 -20.89 7.60 -4.19
N LYS A 163 -22.04 7.76 -3.51
CA LYS A 163 -23.19 6.83 -3.58
C LYS A 163 -23.73 6.59 -4.99
N ASN A 164 -23.52 7.53 -5.89
CA ASN A 164 -23.97 7.41 -7.29
C ASN A 164 -22.92 6.70 -8.18
N ASP A 165 -21.77 6.34 -7.64
CA ASP A 165 -20.76 5.60 -8.39
C ASP A 165 -21.18 4.14 -8.54
N LYS A 166 -20.88 3.55 -9.70
CA LYS A 166 -21.20 2.14 -10.02
C LYS A 166 -20.43 1.15 -9.14
N THR A 167 -19.35 1.60 -8.52
CA THR A 167 -18.52 0.78 -7.63
C THR A 167 -18.99 0.81 -6.17
N TYR A 168 -19.96 1.69 -5.84
CA TYR A 168 -20.44 1.91 -4.48
C TYR A 168 -20.97 0.63 -3.83
N LEU A 169 -20.48 0.30 -2.65
CA LEU A 169 -20.95 -0.83 -1.83
C LEU A 169 -22.30 -0.48 -1.19
N ASN A 170 -23.35 -1.11 -1.65
CA ASN A 170 -24.70 -0.92 -1.12
C ASN A 170 -24.96 -1.81 0.11
N SER A 171 -26.15 -1.72 0.71
CA SER A 171 -26.51 -2.46 1.93
C SER A 171 -26.50 -3.99 1.75
N GLU A 172 -26.78 -4.50 0.55
CA GLU A 172 -26.71 -5.93 0.29
C GLU A 172 -25.27 -6.41 0.14
N ASP A 173 -24.41 -5.61 -0.51
CA ASP A 173 -22.98 -5.88 -0.60
C ASP A 173 -22.33 -5.95 0.79
N ILE A 174 -22.73 -5.05 1.71
CA ILE A 174 -22.20 -5.05 3.08
C ILE A 174 -22.52 -6.35 3.81
N LYS A 175 -23.68 -6.94 3.62
CA LYS A 175 -24.02 -8.24 4.20
C LYS A 175 -23.06 -9.34 3.71
N ILE A 176 -22.76 -9.32 2.40
CA ILE A 176 -21.80 -10.26 1.80
C ILE A 176 -20.41 -10.01 2.39
N VAL A 177 -19.94 -8.76 2.39
CA VAL A 177 -18.63 -8.35 2.92
C VAL A 177 -18.44 -8.79 4.38
N LEU A 178 -19.43 -8.61 5.25
CA LEU A 178 -19.35 -9.06 6.63
C LEU A 178 -19.13 -10.57 6.72
N LYS A 179 -19.86 -11.34 5.91
CA LYS A 179 -19.69 -12.79 5.83
C LYS A 179 -18.30 -13.18 5.30
N GLN A 180 -17.76 -12.42 4.33
CA GLN A 180 -16.41 -12.67 3.80
C GLN A 180 -15.34 -12.47 4.89
N TYR A 181 -15.48 -11.47 5.78
CA TYR A 181 -14.55 -11.31 6.90
C TYR A 181 -14.61 -12.48 7.86
N GLU A 182 -15.80 -13.00 8.21
CA GLU A 182 -15.93 -14.20 9.05
C GLU A 182 -15.24 -15.41 8.41
N ASP A 183 -15.50 -15.65 7.14
CA ASP A 183 -14.93 -16.78 6.40
C ASP A 183 -13.42 -16.62 6.22
N LEU A 184 -12.92 -15.40 6.07
CA LEU A 184 -11.49 -15.10 6.03
C LEU A 184 -10.81 -15.46 7.36
N ALA A 185 -11.41 -15.12 8.50
CA ALA A 185 -10.87 -15.50 9.80
C ALA A 185 -10.77 -17.03 9.96
N ILE A 186 -11.78 -17.77 9.50
CA ILE A 186 -11.77 -19.24 9.48
C ILE A 186 -10.68 -19.77 8.55
N LEU A 187 -10.52 -19.17 7.37
CA LEU A 187 -9.45 -19.55 6.43
C LEU A 187 -8.06 -19.31 7.04
N MET A 188 -7.85 -18.17 7.71
CA MET A 188 -6.57 -17.85 8.37
C MET A 188 -6.23 -18.86 9.45
N ASP A 189 -7.18 -19.20 10.34
CA ASP A 189 -6.99 -20.23 11.36
C ASP A 189 -6.65 -21.60 10.75
N LYS A 190 -7.39 -22.00 9.71
CA LYS A 190 -7.11 -23.24 8.97
C LYS A 190 -5.69 -23.25 8.38
N LYS A 191 -5.31 -22.19 7.67
CA LYS A 191 -3.98 -22.09 7.04
C LYS A 191 -2.86 -22.06 8.09
N ASN A 192 -3.09 -21.44 9.23
CA ASN A 192 -2.15 -21.44 10.34
C ASN A 192 -1.94 -22.87 10.90
N LYS A 193 -3.02 -23.63 11.11
CA LYS A 193 -2.95 -25.04 11.53
C LYS A 193 -2.25 -25.94 10.52
N GLU A 194 -2.35 -25.63 9.22
CA GLU A 194 -1.65 -26.33 8.14
C GLU A 194 -0.17 -25.95 8.02
N GLY A 195 0.35 -25.03 8.84
CA GLY A 195 1.73 -24.53 8.76
C GLY A 195 2.00 -23.62 7.54
N LYS A 196 0.95 -23.05 6.96
CA LYS A 196 1.00 -22.12 5.82
C LYS A 196 0.32 -20.80 6.18
N PRO A 197 0.76 -20.08 7.22
CA PRO A 197 0.13 -18.84 7.64
C PRO A 197 0.27 -17.77 6.56
N PHE A 198 -0.68 -16.85 6.55
CA PHE A 198 -0.61 -15.60 5.80
C PHE A 198 -1.10 -14.45 6.67
N THR A 199 -0.70 -13.24 6.33
CA THR A 199 -1.11 -12.02 7.01
C THR A 199 -2.23 -11.34 6.24
N PHE A 200 -3.29 -10.94 6.95
CA PHE A 200 -4.27 -10.01 6.44
C PHE A 200 -4.27 -8.76 7.32
N TYR A 201 -3.95 -7.62 6.74
CA TYR A 201 -3.61 -6.41 7.47
C TYR A 201 -4.69 -5.95 8.46
N HIS A 202 -5.99 -6.07 8.12
CA HIS A 202 -7.10 -5.68 8.99
C HIS A 202 -7.19 -6.54 10.27
N TYR A 203 -6.58 -7.72 10.30
CA TYR A 203 -6.55 -8.59 11.47
C TYR A 203 -5.27 -8.48 12.30
N MET A 204 -4.35 -7.61 11.90
CA MET A 204 -3.15 -7.33 12.70
C MET A 204 -3.48 -6.37 13.85
N ILE A 205 -4.25 -6.86 14.80
CA ILE A 205 -4.68 -6.10 15.98
C ILE A 205 -3.96 -6.67 17.20
N ASP A 206 -3.28 -5.81 17.95
CA ASP A 206 -2.76 -6.19 19.26
C ASP A 206 -3.91 -6.24 20.26
N LEU A 207 -4.30 -7.47 20.63
CA LEU A 207 -5.37 -7.71 21.60
C LEU A 207 -4.86 -7.73 23.05
N LYS A 208 -3.55 -7.77 23.29
CA LYS A 208 -2.98 -7.87 24.64
C LYS A 208 -2.99 -6.52 25.36
N ASP A 209 -2.53 -5.48 24.64
CA ASP A 209 -2.40 -4.13 25.22
C ASP A 209 -3.61 -3.23 24.91
N GLY A 210 -4.57 -3.72 24.13
CA GLY A 210 -5.74 -2.98 23.67
C GLY A 210 -5.38 -1.88 22.68
N PRO A 211 -6.37 -1.14 22.15
CA PRO A 211 -6.11 -0.07 21.22
C PRO A 211 -5.33 1.04 21.91
N CYS A 212 -4.22 1.46 21.30
CA CYS A 212 -3.43 2.59 21.74
C CYS A 212 -4.33 3.81 22.02
N ILE A 213 -4.11 4.49 23.14
CA ILE A 213 -4.89 5.66 23.55
C ILE A 213 -4.88 6.74 22.48
N TYR A 214 -3.78 6.88 21.75
CA TYR A 214 -3.65 7.76 20.59
C TYR A 214 -4.67 7.44 19.49
N LYS A 215 -4.83 6.17 19.13
CA LYS A 215 -5.83 5.74 18.13
C LYS A 215 -7.25 5.99 18.59
N ARG A 216 -7.50 5.98 19.92
CA ARG A 216 -8.82 6.33 20.48
C ARG A 216 -9.14 7.82 20.39
N ILE A 217 -8.12 8.69 20.44
CA ILE A 217 -8.29 10.14 20.46
C ILE A 217 -8.19 10.73 19.07
N SER A 218 -7.21 10.32 18.27
CA SER A 218 -6.87 10.93 16.97
C SER A 218 -7.20 10.06 15.76
N GLY A 219 -7.76 8.86 15.95
CA GLY A 219 -8.06 7.93 14.87
C GLY A 219 -6.79 7.50 14.11
N CYS A 220 -6.79 7.67 12.78
CA CYS A 220 -5.65 7.30 11.93
C CYS A 220 -4.49 8.31 11.95
N GLY A 221 -4.62 9.44 12.67
CA GLY A 221 -3.62 10.50 12.69
C GLY A 221 -3.62 11.42 11.47
N SER A 222 -4.64 11.33 10.61
CA SER A 222 -4.80 12.20 9.43
C SER A 222 -4.68 13.67 9.82
N GLY A 223 -3.81 14.41 9.14
CA GLY A 223 -3.54 15.83 9.37
C GLY A 223 -2.64 16.16 10.57
N THR A 224 -2.32 15.19 11.43
CA THR A 224 -1.45 15.40 12.61
C THR A 224 -0.20 14.53 12.60
N GLU A 225 -0.34 13.26 12.21
CA GLU A 225 0.77 12.31 12.15
C GLU A 225 1.05 11.81 10.74
N TYR A 226 0.10 12.02 9.85
CA TYR A 226 0.13 11.64 8.47
C TYR A 226 -0.41 12.77 7.59
N MET A 227 0.28 13.08 6.52
CA MET A 227 -0.09 14.11 5.54
C MET A 227 0.29 13.65 4.14
N ALA A 228 -0.42 14.15 3.14
CA ALA A 228 -0.09 13.94 1.73
C ALA A 228 0.39 15.27 1.12
N CYS A 229 1.46 15.19 0.32
CA CYS A 229 1.97 16.31 -0.46
C CYS A 229 1.72 16.05 -1.95
N THR A 230 1.02 16.97 -2.63
CA THR A 230 0.76 16.86 -4.07
C THR A 230 2.02 17.19 -4.90
N PRO A 231 2.03 16.85 -6.20
CA PRO A 231 3.09 17.27 -7.11
C PRO A 231 3.28 18.79 -7.22
N ARG A 232 2.29 19.60 -6.80
CA ARG A 232 2.36 21.08 -6.79
C ARG A 232 2.87 21.65 -5.48
N GLY A 233 2.98 20.81 -4.43
CA GLY A 233 3.41 21.22 -3.09
C GLY A 233 2.24 21.49 -2.12
N ASP A 234 0.98 21.28 -2.55
CA ASP A 234 -0.15 21.41 -1.64
C ASP A 234 -0.16 20.28 -0.62
N LEU A 235 -0.46 20.61 0.64
CA LEU A 235 -0.55 19.65 1.72
C LEU A 235 -2.02 19.31 2.03
N TYR A 236 -2.32 18.03 2.10
CA TYR A 236 -3.62 17.49 2.47
C TYR A 236 -3.51 16.61 3.72
N PRO A 237 -4.57 16.53 4.54
CA PRO A 237 -4.55 15.67 5.72
C PRO A 237 -4.34 14.20 5.38
N CYS A 238 -4.76 13.76 4.20
CA CYS A 238 -4.71 12.37 3.76
C CYS A 238 -4.64 12.32 2.22
N HIS A 239 -4.18 11.20 1.68
CA HIS A 239 -4.14 10.95 0.23
C HIS A 239 -5.52 10.68 -0.41
N GLN A 240 -6.57 10.60 0.39
CA GLN A 240 -7.96 10.40 -0.08
C GLN A 240 -8.75 11.71 -0.27
N PHE A 241 -8.14 12.87 -0.07
CA PHE A 241 -8.76 14.19 -0.29
C PHE A 241 -8.45 14.74 -1.67
#